data_198ae18cbabaaf78d3de75aa5eeae51f
#
_entry.id   198ae18cbabaaf78d3de75aa5eeae51f
#
_cell.length_a   1.000
_cell.length_b   1.000
_cell.length_c   1.000
_cell.angle_alpha   90.00
_cell.angle_beta   90.00
_cell.angle_gamma   90.00
#
_symmetry.space_group_name_H-M   'P 1'
#
loop_
_entity.id
_entity.type
_entity.pdbx_description
1 polymer ?
#
loop_
_entity_poly.entity_id
_entity_poly.type
_entity_poly.pdbx_seq_one_letter_code
_entity_poly.pdbx_strand_id
1 'polypeptide(L)'
;MALLGIDIGGTKLALAILSDEGKILYKDTAALENRKGSEVGKLITDRVISMIASGESSGNNINSIGISVPGISHVASGTVWAPNIAGWDDYPLLAEVQAVCGRIPVTIDSDRACYILGELWQGNARGCRDAIFLSVGTGIGAGILINGEILRGSHDIAGCIGWMALQRPYNDQYISCGCFEHFASGEGIAKVAKTLLKEQSSYSGELRYINSDTIKSSDIFTAYDNGDALAAQVIGLCVEFWGMAVANLVSLFNPEKIIMGGGVFGPGIKLLTAIREEATKWAQPVSIHQMSLDVSGLGGDAGVYGAGFLALKKLSDLNKQR
;
A
#
# COMPACT_ATOMS: atom_id res chain seq x y z
N MET A 1 16.48 -18.68 11.46
CA MET A 1 17.04 -17.31 11.30
C MET A 1 15.96 -16.31 11.68
N ALA A 2 16.33 -15.12 12.18
CA ALA A 2 15.35 -14.09 12.46
C ALA A 2 15.58 -12.86 11.56
N LEU A 3 14.50 -12.25 11.13
CA LEU A 3 14.44 -11.10 10.23
C LEU A 3 13.71 -9.97 10.94
N LEU A 4 14.10 -8.73 10.74
CA LEU A 4 13.33 -7.58 11.20
C LEU A 4 12.64 -6.93 9.99
N GLY A 5 11.32 -6.94 9.99
CA GLY A 5 10.47 -6.22 9.05
C GLY A 5 9.96 -4.93 9.69
N ILE A 6 10.07 -3.82 8.98
CA ILE A 6 9.60 -2.50 9.43
C ILE A 6 8.73 -1.91 8.34
N ASP A 7 7.51 -1.53 8.67
CA ASP A 7 6.59 -0.81 7.77
C ASP A 7 6.35 0.60 8.29
N ILE A 8 6.79 1.58 7.51
CA ILE A 8 6.65 3.00 7.84
C ILE A 8 5.39 3.52 7.15
N GLY A 9 4.37 3.80 7.93
CA GLY A 9 3.18 4.50 7.45
C GLY A 9 3.24 6.01 7.69
N GLY A 10 2.24 6.74 7.23
CA GLY A 10 2.15 8.19 7.45
C GLY A 10 1.90 8.61 8.90
N THR A 11 1.44 7.69 9.78
CA THR A 11 1.07 8.00 11.17
C THR A 11 1.72 7.09 12.21
N LYS A 12 2.22 5.94 11.80
CA LYS A 12 2.81 4.93 12.68
C LYS A 12 3.88 4.10 11.99
N LEU A 13 4.76 3.51 12.80
CA LEU A 13 5.65 2.43 12.44
C LEU A 13 5.03 1.11 12.91
N ALA A 14 5.09 0.07 12.08
CA ALA A 14 4.87 -1.30 12.51
C ALA A 14 6.18 -2.08 12.36
N LEU A 15 6.57 -2.84 13.38
CA LEU A 15 7.81 -3.61 13.40
C LEU A 15 7.49 -5.05 13.79
N ALA A 16 8.15 -6.01 13.15
CA ALA A 16 8.07 -7.40 13.57
C ALA A 16 9.40 -8.12 13.42
N ILE A 17 9.71 -8.97 14.39
CA ILE A 17 10.72 -10.01 14.25
C ILE A 17 10.01 -11.24 13.67
N LEU A 18 10.50 -11.71 12.54
CA LEU A 18 9.93 -12.84 11.81
C LEU A 18 10.96 -13.98 11.71
N SER A 19 10.49 -15.23 11.72
CA SER A 19 11.32 -16.34 11.29
C SER A 19 11.51 -16.32 9.75
N ASP A 20 12.47 -17.06 9.24
CA ASP A 20 12.68 -17.28 7.80
C ASP A 20 11.51 -18.00 7.10
N GLU A 21 10.62 -18.62 7.87
CA GLU A 21 9.36 -19.21 7.40
C GLU A 21 8.19 -18.23 7.39
N GLY A 22 8.40 -16.99 7.90
CA GLY A 22 7.38 -15.93 7.96
C GLY A 22 6.50 -15.96 9.21
N LYS A 23 6.88 -16.70 10.27
CA LYS A 23 6.16 -16.63 11.54
C LYS A 23 6.56 -15.36 12.29
N ILE A 24 5.58 -14.56 12.71
CA ILE A 24 5.83 -13.43 13.61
C ILE A 24 6.21 -13.96 14.99
N LEU A 25 7.43 -13.64 15.43
CA LEU A 25 7.98 -14.01 16.74
C LEU A 25 7.74 -12.89 17.79
N TYR A 26 7.80 -11.65 17.35
CA TYR A 26 7.54 -10.46 18.18
C TYR A 26 7.02 -9.34 17.29
N LYS A 27 6.11 -8.50 17.79
CA LYS A 27 5.55 -7.35 17.08
C LYS A 27 5.51 -6.13 17.99
N ASP A 28 5.85 -4.96 17.44
CA ASP A 28 5.77 -3.68 18.11
C ASP A 28 5.20 -2.60 17.17
N THR A 29 4.69 -1.54 17.74
CA THR A 29 4.21 -0.38 16.99
C THR A 29 4.60 0.91 17.68
N ALA A 30 4.90 1.95 16.92
CA ALA A 30 5.16 3.28 17.43
C ALA A 30 4.42 4.34 16.62
N ALA A 31 3.76 5.28 17.28
CA ALA A 31 3.14 6.43 16.62
C ALA A 31 4.22 7.40 16.14
N LEU A 32 4.06 7.95 14.93
CA LEU A 32 4.91 9.05 14.43
C LEU A 32 4.60 10.36 15.15
N GLU A 33 3.36 10.50 15.64
CA GLU A 33 2.86 11.74 16.26
C GLU A 33 3.06 12.93 15.29
N ASN A 34 3.66 14.02 15.75
CA ASN A 34 3.93 15.22 14.94
C ASN A 34 5.39 15.31 14.48
N ARG A 35 6.17 14.20 14.55
CA ARG A 35 7.57 14.17 14.17
C ARG A 35 7.76 14.40 12.67
N LYS A 36 8.87 15.06 12.32
CA LYS A 36 9.23 15.45 10.96
C LYS A 36 10.72 15.20 10.73
N GLY A 37 11.12 15.08 9.48
CA GLY A 37 12.52 15.00 9.06
C GLY A 37 13.33 13.99 9.89
N SER A 38 14.42 14.45 10.47
CA SER A 38 15.35 13.61 11.27
C SER A 38 14.75 13.09 12.58
N GLU A 39 13.68 13.68 13.11
CA GLU A 39 13.01 13.15 14.30
C GLU A 39 12.33 11.80 14.02
N VAL A 40 11.80 11.62 12.78
CA VAL A 40 11.26 10.33 12.32
C VAL A 40 12.39 9.33 12.13
N GLY A 41 13.51 9.73 11.50
CA GLY A 41 14.69 8.88 11.35
C GLY A 41 15.24 8.42 12.70
N LYS A 42 15.33 9.33 13.66
CA LYS A 42 15.73 9.00 15.03
C LYS A 42 14.79 8.01 15.70
N LEU A 43 13.47 8.19 15.56
CA LEU A 43 12.50 7.22 16.08
C LEU A 43 12.74 5.83 15.48
N ILE A 44 12.97 5.75 14.16
CA ILE A 44 13.23 4.49 13.48
C ILE A 44 14.51 3.84 14.01
N THR A 45 15.61 4.57 14.07
CA THR A 45 16.89 4.04 14.56
C THR A 45 16.82 3.60 16.01
N ASP A 46 16.17 4.36 16.90
CA ASP A 46 15.95 3.99 18.29
C ASP A 46 15.13 2.70 18.40
N ARG A 47 14.08 2.53 17.56
CA ARG A 47 13.29 1.29 17.54
C ARG A 47 14.06 0.10 16.96
N VAL A 48 14.87 0.31 15.94
CA VAL A 48 15.74 -0.74 15.39
C VAL A 48 16.70 -1.25 16.46
N ILE A 49 17.38 -0.37 17.20
CA ILE A 49 18.27 -0.75 18.31
C ILE A 49 17.51 -1.57 19.35
N SER A 50 16.32 -1.10 19.75
CA SER A 50 15.47 -1.81 20.73
C SER A 50 15.05 -3.20 20.22
N MET A 51 14.69 -3.33 18.95
CA MET A 51 14.28 -4.62 18.36
C MET A 51 15.46 -5.59 18.26
N ILE A 52 16.67 -5.11 17.93
CA ILE A 52 17.88 -5.95 17.92
C ILE A 52 18.14 -6.50 19.32
N ALA A 53 18.13 -5.63 20.36
CA ALA A 53 18.33 -6.05 21.74
C ALA A 53 17.26 -7.03 22.24
N SER A 54 16.00 -6.82 21.84
CA SER A 54 14.89 -7.74 22.14
C SER A 54 15.06 -9.08 21.46
N GLY A 55 15.53 -9.10 20.21
CA GLY A 55 15.87 -10.31 19.49
C GLY A 55 16.99 -11.09 20.19
N GLU A 56 18.08 -10.45 20.55
CA GLU A 56 19.20 -11.06 21.26
C GLU A 56 18.77 -11.67 22.60
N SER A 57 18.01 -10.92 23.41
CA SER A 57 17.55 -11.38 24.74
C SER A 57 16.60 -12.56 24.66
N SER A 58 15.85 -12.71 23.56
CA SER A 58 14.93 -13.83 23.31
C SER A 58 15.56 -14.99 22.51
N GLY A 59 16.85 -14.92 22.19
CA GLY A 59 17.54 -15.93 21.38
C GLY A 59 17.21 -15.89 19.88
N ASN A 60 16.57 -14.81 19.42
CA ASN A 60 16.18 -14.60 18.02
C ASN A 60 17.09 -13.54 17.39
N ASN A 61 18.37 -13.84 17.20
CA ASN A 61 19.34 -12.90 16.63
C ASN A 61 18.93 -12.47 15.23
N ILE A 62 18.80 -11.14 15.02
CA ILE A 62 18.38 -10.56 13.74
C ILE A 62 19.53 -10.66 12.73
N ASN A 63 19.28 -11.31 11.60
CA ASN A 63 20.27 -11.55 10.55
C ASN A 63 20.16 -10.55 9.40
N SER A 64 19.01 -9.93 9.18
CA SER A 64 18.77 -8.92 8.14
C SER A 64 17.57 -8.04 8.51
N ILE A 65 17.56 -6.83 7.99
CA ILE A 65 16.51 -5.83 8.21
C ILE A 65 15.95 -5.39 6.86
N GLY A 66 14.63 -5.43 6.72
CA GLY A 66 13.92 -4.87 5.59
C GLY A 66 12.99 -3.75 6.03
N ILE A 67 12.89 -2.71 5.23
CA ILE A 67 12.10 -1.52 5.55
C ILE A 67 11.19 -1.18 4.37
N SER A 68 9.90 -1.12 4.64
CA SER A 68 8.85 -0.61 3.77
C SER A 68 8.69 0.89 4.03
N VAL A 69 8.72 1.72 2.99
CA VAL A 69 8.60 3.17 3.10
C VAL A 69 7.46 3.71 2.25
N PRO A 70 6.72 4.72 2.72
CA PRO A 70 5.72 5.39 1.90
C PRO A 70 6.42 6.24 0.82
N GLY A 71 5.88 6.24 -0.39
CA GLY A 71 6.43 7.04 -1.49
C GLY A 71 7.47 6.30 -2.35
N ILE A 72 8.63 6.91 -2.58
CA ILE A 72 9.65 6.38 -3.47
C ILE A 72 10.90 6.01 -2.68
N SER A 73 11.36 4.78 -2.82
CA SER A 73 12.68 4.33 -2.37
C SER A 73 13.64 4.33 -3.55
N HIS A 74 14.62 5.22 -3.54
CA HIS A 74 15.65 5.27 -4.58
C HIS A 74 16.71 4.20 -4.32
N VAL A 75 16.62 3.09 -5.05
CA VAL A 75 17.48 1.90 -4.84
C VAL A 75 18.97 2.23 -4.99
N ALA A 76 19.33 3.11 -5.93
CA ALA A 76 20.74 3.45 -6.21
C ALA A 76 21.39 4.29 -5.10
N SER A 77 20.67 5.22 -4.48
CA SER A 77 21.19 6.13 -3.44
C SER A 77 20.87 5.67 -2.02
N GLY A 78 19.83 4.83 -1.84
CA GLY A 78 19.31 4.47 -0.53
C GLY A 78 18.55 5.60 0.17
N THR A 79 18.13 6.60 -0.60
CA THR A 79 17.34 7.73 -0.11
C THR A 79 15.84 7.51 -0.33
N VAL A 80 15.02 8.25 0.38
CA VAL A 80 13.56 8.13 0.35
C VAL A 80 12.92 9.49 0.09
N TRP A 81 12.01 9.53 -0.88
CA TRP A 81 11.05 10.61 -1.04
C TRP A 81 9.69 10.17 -0.50
N ALA A 82 9.21 10.81 0.56
CA ALA A 82 7.95 10.47 1.22
C ALA A 82 7.12 11.73 1.50
N PRO A 83 6.16 12.10 0.63
CA PRO A 83 5.42 13.36 0.76
C PRO A 83 4.57 13.43 2.04
N ASN A 84 4.24 12.28 2.63
CA ASN A 84 3.48 12.18 3.88
C ASN A 84 4.34 12.41 5.13
N ILE A 85 5.67 12.54 5.00
CA ILE A 85 6.62 12.81 6.07
C ILE A 85 7.36 14.10 5.73
N ALA A 86 6.99 15.19 6.37
CA ALA A 86 7.61 16.48 6.08
C ALA A 86 9.13 16.44 6.29
N GLY A 87 9.89 16.92 5.29
CA GLY A 87 11.35 16.90 5.28
C GLY A 87 11.97 15.62 4.72
N TRP A 88 11.17 14.73 4.10
CA TRP A 88 11.64 13.52 3.42
C TRP A 88 11.58 13.68 1.90
N ASP A 89 12.29 14.68 1.35
CA ASP A 89 12.39 14.89 -0.09
C ASP A 89 13.51 14.06 -0.75
N ASP A 90 14.57 13.77 0.00
CA ASP A 90 15.71 12.89 -0.38
C ASP A 90 16.40 12.38 0.90
N TYR A 91 15.61 11.76 1.78
CA TYR A 91 16.03 11.43 3.13
C TYR A 91 16.95 10.20 3.15
N PRO A 92 18.17 10.25 3.77
CA PRO A 92 19.18 9.19 3.70
C PRO A 92 18.90 8.03 4.68
N LEU A 93 17.69 7.48 4.66
CA LEU A 93 17.22 6.49 5.63
C LEU A 93 18.09 5.24 5.69
N LEU A 94 18.54 4.72 4.52
CA LEU A 94 19.40 3.52 4.50
C LEU A 94 20.69 3.74 5.27
N ALA A 95 21.35 4.88 5.05
CA ALA A 95 22.62 5.20 5.71
C ALA A 95 22.44 5.36 7.23
N GLU A 96 21.38 6.05 7.67
CA GLU A 96 21.10 6.22 9.10
C GLU A 96 20.82 4.90 9.82
N VAL A 97 19.98 4.04 9.24
CA VAL A 97 19.68 2.73 9.83
C VAL A 97 20.91 1.83 9.78
N GLN A 98 21.66 1.80 8.68
CA GLN A 98 22.86 0.99 8.56
C GLN A 98 23.93 1.39 9.60
N ALA A 99 24.03 2.68 9.95
CA ALA A 99 24.98 3.18 10.93
C ALA A 99 24.75 2.60 12.34
N VAL A 100 23.53 2.25 12.71
CA VAL A 100 23.18 1.71 14.03
C VAL A 100 23.08 0.17 14.05
N CYS A 101 23.07 -0.49 12.89
CA CYS A 101 22.92 -1.94 12.78
C CYS A 101 24.23 -2.72 12.70
N GLY A 102 25.38 -2.03 12.67
CA GLY A 102 26.68 -2.68 12.55
C GLY A 102 26.80 -3.48 11.24
N ARG A 103 26.95 -4.80 11.36
CA ARG A 103 27.11 -5.70 10.21
C ARG A 103 25.80 -6.31 9.70
N ILE A 104 24.67 -6.04 10.33
CA ILE A 104 23.39 -6.56 9.90
C ILE A 104 23.02 -5.84 8.60
N PRO A 105 22.79 -6.57 7.48
CA PRO A 105 22.43 -5.95 6.23
C PRO A 105 21.03 -5.33 6.30
N VAL A 106 20.90 -4.12 5.77
CA VAL A 106 19.65 -3.38 5.68
C VAL A 106 19.25 -3.22 4.21
N THR A 107 17.97 -3.30 3.92
CA THR A 107 17.41 -3.01 2.60
C THR A 107 16.09 -2.27 2.73
N ILE A 108 15.82 -1.36 1.81
CA ILE A 108 14.63 -0.51 1.81
C ILE A 108 13.91 -0.65 0.49
N ASP A 109 12.59 -0.68 0.51
CA ASP A 109 11.76 -0.60 -0.68
C ASP A 109 10.47 0.18 -0.43
N SER A 110 9.78 0.58 -1.49
CA SER A 110 8.48 1.24 -1.38
C SER A 110 7.44 0.32 -0.74
N ASP A 111 6.48 0.91 -0.05
CA ASP A 111 5.32 0.21 0.53
C ASP A 111 4.57 -0.63 -0.51
N ARG A 112 4.42 -0.11 -1.74
CA ARG A 112 3.81 -0.83 -2.87
C ARG A 112 4.53 -2.13 -3.19
N ALA A 113 5.86 -2.09 -3.28
CA ALA A 113 6.68 -3.28 -3.50
C ALA A 113 6.56 -4.26 -2.32
N CYS A 114 6.59 -3.74 -1.10
CA CYS A 114 6.47 -4.56 0.10
C CYS A 114 5.10 -5.24 0.21
N TYR A 115 3.99 -4.57 -0.12
CA TYR A 115 2.67 -5.22 -0.07
C TYR A 115 2.59 -6.45 -0.96
N ILE A 116 3.02 -6.37 -2.22
CA ILE A 116 3.00 -7.56 -3.11
C ILE A 116 4.01 -8.62 -2.67
N LEU A 117 5.18 -8.22 -2.14
CA LEU A 117 6.16 -9.16 -1.59
C LEU A 117 5.63 -9.89 -0.36
N GLY A 118 4.89 -9.22 0.51
CA GLY A 118 4.22 -9.85 1.64
C GLY A 118 3.20 -10.89 1.20
N GLU A 119 2.35 -10.53 0.24
CA GLU A 119 1.35 -11.43 -0.33
C GLU A 119 1.99 -12.63 -1.06
N LEU A 120 3.14 -12.42 -1.69
CA LEU A 120 3.91 -13.49 -2.31
C LEU A 120 4.48 -14.46 -1.28
N TRP A 121 4.92 -13.96 -0.14
CA TRP A 121 5.54 -14.79 0.90
C TRP A 121 4.51 -15.51 1.77
N GLN A 122 3.52 -14.79 2.32
CA GLN A 122 2.60 -15.32 3.33
C GLN A 122 1.11 -15.11 3.01
N GLY A 123 0.79 -14.45 1.88
CA GLY A 123 -0.57 -14.09 1.53
C GLY A 123 -1.11 -14.78 0.28
N ASN A 124 -1.98 -14.08 -0.42
CA ASN A 124 -2.77 -14.60 -1.54
C ASN A 124 -2.04 -14.63 -2.89
N ALA A 125 -0.79 -14.08 -2.99
CA ALA A 125 0.05 -14.20 -4.19
C ALA A 125 1.04 -15.37 -4.14
N ARG A 126 0.92 -16.28 -3.17
CA ARG A 126 1.81 -17.45 -3.06
C ARG A 126 1.80 -18.26 -4.34
N GLY A 127 3.00 -18.51 -4.88
CA GLY A 127 3.20 -19.29 -6.11
C GLY A 127 3.01 -18.50 -7.41
N CYS A 128 2.50 -17.27 -7.36
CA CYS A 128 2.38 -16.43 -8.54
C CYS A 128 3.77 -15.90 -8.98
N ARG A 129 3.93 -15.76 -10.29
CA ARG A 129 5.07 -15.07 -10.89
C ARG A 129 4.71 -13.69 -11.39
N ASP A 130 3.43 -13.50 -11.76
CA ASP A 130 2.88 -12.27 -12.31
C ASP A 130 1.62 -11.90 -11.51
N ALA A 131 1.77 -10.95 -10.57
CA ALA A 131 0.69 -10.53 -9.69
C ALA A 131 0.77 -9.04 -9.38
N ILE A 132 -0.36 -8.44 -9.04
CA ILE A 132 -0.46 -7.02 -8.74
C ILE A 132 -1.18 -6.86 -7.39
N PHE A 133 -0.57 -6.10 -6.47
CA PHE A 133 -1.25 -5.61 -5.28
C PHE A 133 -1.73 -4.19 -5.56
N LEU A 134 -3.05 -3.98 -5.64
CA LEU A 134 -3.66 -2.68 -5.81
C LEU A 134 -4.04 -2.14 -4.43
N SER A 135 -3.27 -1.18 -3.93
CA SER A 135 -3.48 -0.54 -2.64
C SER A 135 -4.41 0.66 -2.76
N VAL A 136 -5.53 0.65 -2.04
CA VAL A 136 -6.46 1.77 -1.91
C VAL A 136 -6.57 2.14 -0.43
N GLY A 137 -5.86 3.19 -0.07
CA GLY A 137 -5.85 3.77 1.26
C GLY A 137 -6.16 5.25 1.20
N THR A 138 -5.38 6.10 1.89
CA THR A 138 -5.42 7.56 1.73
C THR A 138 -5.24 7.96 0.27
N GLY A 139 -4.25 7.35 -0.41
CA GLY A 139 -4.02 7.42 -1.85
C GLY A 139 -4.22 6.07 -2.54
N ILE A 140 -3.77 5.98 -3.82
CA ILE A 140 -3.83 4.78 -4.65
C ILE A 140 -2.45 4.48 -5.25
N GLY A 141 -2.01 3.22 -5.10
CA GLY A 141 -0.79 2.71 -5.71
C GLY A 141 -0.87 1.23 -6.04
N ALA A 142 0.11 0.72 -6.78
CA ALA A 142 0.22 -0.70 -7.04
C ALA A 142 1.65 -1.21 -6.87
N GLY A 143 1.79 -2.35 -6.21
CA GLY A 143 2.98 -3.21 -6.29
C GLY A 143 2.80 -4.21 -7.42
N ILE A 144 3.72 -4.23 -8.37
CA ILE A 144 3.61 -5.04 -9.58
C ILE A 144 4.75 -6.04 -9.61
N LEU A 145 4.41 -7.32 -9.66
CA LEU A 145 5.33 -8.45 -9.79
C LEU A 145 5.24 -8.99 -11.23
N ILE A 146 6.35 -9.07 -11.93
CA ILE A 146 6.45 -9.62 -13.28
C ILE A 146 7.63 -10.61 -13.33
N ASN A 147 7.37 -11.83 -13.78
CA ASN A 147 8.36 -12.91 -13.80
C ASN A 147 9.03 -13.20 -12.44
N GLY A 148 8.31 -12.94 -11.33
CA GLY A 148 8.83 -13.12 -9.98
C GLY A 148 9.66 -11.95 -9.44
N GLU A 149 9.79 -10.86 -10.21
CA GLU A 149 10.55 -9.67 -9.83
C GLU A 149 9.67 -8.42 -9.77
N ILE A 150 10.00 -7.50 -8.86
CA ILE A 150 9.27 -6.23 -8.71
C ILE A 150 9.54 -5.31 -9.91
N LEU A 151 8.49 -4.86 -10.56
CA LEU A 151 8.57 -3.83 -11.58
C LEU A 151 8.79 -2.46 -10.93
N ARG A 152 10.01 -1.91 -11.07
CA ARG A 152 10.38 -0.62 -10.49
C ARG A 152 10.29 0.54 -11.49
N GLY A 153 10.46 0.25 -12.77
CA GLY A 153 10.65 1.28 -13.81
C GLY A 153 12.04 1.92 -13.71
N SER A 154 12.28 2.90 -14.56
CA SER A 154 13.60 3.54 -14.68
C SER A 154 13.98 4.44 -13.49
N HIS A 155 13.00 4.84 -12.68
CA HIS A 155 13.19 5.81 -11.59
C HIS A 155 12.52 5.35 -10.28
N ASP A 156 12.35 4.04 -10.07
CA ASP A 156 11.75 3.43 -8.87
C ASP A 156 10.30 3.89 -8.57
N ILE A 157 9.58 4.43 -9.59
CA ILE A 157 8.26 5.03 -9.42
C ILE A 157 7.11 4.24 -10.10
N ALA A 158 7.40 3.09 -10.70
CA ALA A 158 6.35 2.26 -11.30
C ALA A 158 5.29 1.89 -10.26
N GLY A 159 4.03 1.80 -10.72
CA GLY A 159 2.90 1.51 -9.84
C GLY A 159 2.19 2.73 -9.24
N CYS A 160 2.54 3.96 -9.63
CA CYS A 160 1.79 5.17 -9.28
C CYS A 160 0.49 5.26 -10.08
N ILE A 161 -0.36 4.23 -9.98
CA ILE A 161 -1.58 4.07 -10.77
C ILE A 161 -2.70 5.04 -10.42
N GLY A 162 -2.64 5.72 -9.27
CA GLY A 162 -3.56 6.81 -8.93
C GLY A 162 -3.59 7.92 -9.99
N TRP A 163 -2.54 8.01 -10.82
CA TRP A 163 -2.42 8.95 -11.95
C TRP A 163 -3.01 8.45 -13.26
N MET A 164 -3.62 7.26 -13.30
CA MET A 164 -4.32 6.79 -14.51
C MET A 164 -5.40 7.77 -14.93
N ALA A 165 -5.40 8.14 -16.22
CA ALA A 165 -6.39 9.00 -16.84
C ALA A 165 -7.65 8.18 -17.20
N LEU A 166 -8.55 8.02 -16.23
CA LEU A 166 -9.77 7.19 -16.37
C LEU A 166 -11.02 8.00 -16.72
N GLN A 167 -10.92 9.33 -16.79
CA GLN A 167 -12.05 10.21 -17.09
C GLN A 167 -11.66 11.39 -17.97
N ARG A 168 -12.62 11.87 -18.75
CA ARG A 168 -12.54 13.11 -19.55
C ARG A 168 -13.70 14.06 -19.18
N PRO A 169 -13.53 15.39 -19.38
CA PRO A 169 -12.32 16.10 -19.77
C PRO A 169 -11.28 16.12 -18.61
N TYR A 170 -10.04 16.54 -18.93
CA TYR A 170 -9.02 16.83 -17.91
C TYR A 170 -9.52 17.93 -16.97
N ASN A 171 -9.19 17.82 -15.69
CA ASN A 171 -9.52 18.79 -14.66
C ASN A 171 -8.26 19.12 -13.82
N ASP A 172 -8.02 20.40 -13.57
CA ASP A 172 -6.85 20.86 -12.78
C ASP A 172 -6.83 20.32 -11.36
N GLN A 173 -7.97 19.87 -10.84
CA GLN A 173 -8.04 19.18 -9.53
C GLN A 173 -7.23 17.88 -9.48
N TYR A 174 -6.88 17.29 -10.64
CA TYR A 174 -6.07 16.06 -10.74
C TYR A 174 -4.56 16.30 -10.55
N ILE A 175 -4.09 17.55 -10.59
CA ILE A 175 -2.67 17.92 -10.47
C ILE A 175 -2.04 17.40 -9.16
N SER A 176 -2.81 17.34 -8.08
CA SER A 176 -2.28 16.98 -6.76
C SER A 176 -2.17 15.48 -6.50
N CYS A 177 -2.97 14.64 -7.18
CA CYS A 177 -3.07 13.21 -6.85
C CYS A 177 -3.40 12.29 -8.04
N GLY A 178 -3.63 12.85 -9.23
CA GLY A 178 -4.06 12.08 -10.40
C GLY A 178 -5.57 11.85 -10.45
N CYS A 179 -6.06 11.48 -11.65
CA CYS A 179 -7.49 11.33 -11.90
C CYS A 179 -8.10 10.16 -11.11
N PHE A 180 -7.49 8.98 -11.15
CA PHE A 180 -8.02 7.80 -10.47
C PHE A 180 -8.06 7.98 -8.94
N GLU A 181 -6.98 8.48 -8.36
CA GLU A 181 -6.90 8.72 -6.92
C GLU A 181 -7.90 9.78 -6.46
N HIS A 182 -8.10 10.84 -7.26
CA HIS A 182 -9.05 11.92 -6.97
C HIS A 182 -10.47 11.41 -6.71
N PHE A 183 -10.91 10.37 -7.43
CA PHE A 183 -12.27 9.84 -7.29
C PHE A 183 -12.39 8.65 -6.34
N ALA A 184 -11.42 7.76 -6.32
CA ALA A 184 -11.60 6.40 -5.80
C ALA A 184 -10.63 6.00 -4.67
N SER A 185 -9.79 6.91 -4.17
CA SER A 185 -9.03 6.73 -2.92
C SER A 185 -9.91 7.02 -1.70
N GLY A 186 -9.43 6.71 -0.50
CA GLY A 186 -10.13 7.05 0.73
C GLY A 186 -10.44 8.55 0.87
N GLU A 187 -9.48 9.43 0.48
CA GLU A 187 -9.74 10.87 0.39
C GLU A 187 -10.64 11.24 -0.78
N GLY A 188 -10.48 10.58 -1.92
CA GLY A 188 -11.31 10.78 -3.10
C GLY A 188 -12.78 10.49 -2.84
N ILE A 189 -13.09 9.36 -2.20
CA ILE A 189 -14.45 8.99 -1.76
C ILE A 189 -15.10 10.12 -0.95
N ALA A 190 -14.36 10.66 0.04
CA ALA A 190 -14.85 11.75 0.86
C ALA A 190 -15.04 13.05 0.06
N LYS A 191 -14.14 13.36 -0.89
CA LYS A 191 -14.26 14.53 -1.80
C LYS A 191 -15.50 14.43 -2.69
N VAL A 192 -15.73 13.28 -3.31
CA VAL A 192 -16.91 13.03 -4.15
C VAL A 192 -18.18 13.20 -3.34
N ALA A 193 -18.24 12.62 -2.13
CA ALA A 193 -19.39 12.78 -1.25
C ALA A 193 -19.67 14.24 -0.90
N LYS A 194 -18.63 15.02 -0.57
CA LYS A 194 -18.75 16.47 -0.29
C LYS A 194 -19.29 17.24 -1.49
N THR A 195 -18.87 16.89 -2.70
CA THR A 195 -19.35 17.52 -3.93
C THR A 195 -20.83 17.23 -4.15
N LEU A 196 -21.24 15.97 -4.07
CA LEU A 196 -22.64 15.56 -4.24
C LEU A 196 -23.55 16.16 -3.15
N LEU A 197 -23.08 16.25 -1.89
CA LEU A 197 -23.81 16.91 -0.81
C LEU A 197 -24.08 18.41 -1.09
N LYS A 198 -23.18 19.11 -1.77
CA LYS A 198 -23.37 20.50 -2.18
C LYS A 198 -24.33 20.64 -3.36
N GLU A 199 -24.24 19.74 -4.33
CA GLU A 199 -25.06 19.77 -5.55
C GLU A 199 -26.51 19.33 -5.29
N GLN A 200 -26.71 18.35 -4.40
CA GLN A 200 -28.01 17.78 -4.10
C GLN A 200 -28.64 18.41 -2.85
N SER A 201 -29.14 19.64 -2.97
CA SER A 201 -29.74 20.40 -1.84
C SER A 201 -30.96 19.70 -1.25
N SER A 202 -31.70 18.91 -2.03
CA SER A 202 -32.88 18.14 -1.58
C SER A 202 -32.54 16.83 -0.88
N TYR A 203 -31.29 16.41 -0.87
CA TYR A 203 -30.89 15.20 -0.13
C TYR A 203 -31.05 15.41 1.38
N SER A 204 -31.72 14.45 2.05
CA SER A 204 -32.01 14.48 3.48
C SER A 204 -31.56 13.24 4.25
N GLY A 205 -30.65 12.44 3.66
CA GLY A 205 -30.08 11.23 4.27
C GLY A 205 -29.06 11.55 5.37
N GLU A 206 -28.53 10.48 5.98
CA GLU A 206 -27.69 10.56 7.17
C GLU A 206 -26.39 11.36 6.96
N LEU A 207 -25.79 11.34 5.76
CA LEU A 207 -24.57 12.08 5.46
C LEU A 207 -24.75 13.61 5.54
N ARG A 208 -26.00 14.12 5.47
CA ARG A 208 -26.28 15.55 5.63
C ARG A 208 -25.99 16.06 7.04
N TYR A 209 -26.08 15.19 8.03
CA TYR A 209 -25.87 15.52 9.44
C TYR A 209 -24.42 15.38 9.90
N ILE A 210 -23.54 14.83 9.05
CA ILE A 210 -22.11 14.79 9.32
C ILE A 210 -21.48 16.12 8.89
N ASN A 211 -20.59 16.67 9.72
CA ASN A 211 -19.85 17.86 9.33
C ASN A 211 -19.02 17.57 8.07
N SER A 212 -19.29 18.32 7.00
CA SER A 212 -18.65 18.13 5.70
C SER A 212 -17.12 18.17 5.76
N ASP A 213 -16.51 18.93 6.69
CA ASP A 213 -15.07 19.04 6.80
C ASP A 213 -14.42 17.78 7.38
N THR A 214 -15.15 17.03 8.18
CA THR A 214 -14.67 15.84 8.88
C THR A 214 -15.12 14.51 8.26
N ILE A 215 -15.99 14.54 7.24
CA ILE A 215 -16.49 13.33 6.57
C ILE A 215 -15.35 12.50 5.98
N LYS A 216 -15.39 11.19 6.23
CA LYS A 216 -14.38 10.22 5.81
C LYS A 216 -15.00 9.13 4.94
N SER A 217 -14.18 8.38 4.24
CA SER A 217 -14.64 7.20 3.48
C SER A 217 -15.37 6.17 4.34
N SER A 218 -14.99 5.99 5.61
CA SER A 218 -15.68 5.11 6.55
C SER A 218 -17.14 5.48 6.76
N ASP A 219 -17.44 6.80 6.82
CA ASP A 219 -18.81 7.28 6.99
C ASP A 219 -19.65 6.95 5.75
N ILE A 220 -19.05 7.06 4.56
CA ILE A 220 -19.71 6.71 3.30
C ILE A 220 -20.01 5.21 3.23
N PHE A 221 -19.06 4.35 3.65
CA PHE A 221 -19.29 2.90 3.69
C PHE A 221 -20.40 2.54 4.69
N THR A 222 -20.43 3.19 5.86
CA THR A 222 -21.49 3.01 6.86
C THR A 222 -22.85 3.40 6.30
N ALA A 223 -22.93 4.58 5.68
CA ALA A 223 -24.18 5.06 5.05
C ALA A 223 -24.62 4.14 3.89
N TYR A 224 -23.66 3.65 3.08
CA TYR A 224 -23.94 2.68 2.03
C TYR A 224 -24.55 1.39 2.57
N ASP A 225 -24.04 0.89 3.71
CA ASP A 225 -24.57 -0.30 4.37
C ASP A 225 -25.99 -0.09 4.93
N ASN A 226 -26.31 1.14 5.30
CA ASN A 226 -27.63 1.56 5.74
C ASN A 226 -28.60 1.83 4.57
N GLY A 227 -28.16 1.69 3.32
CA GLY A 227 -28.99 1.90 2.13
C GLY A 227 -29.13 3.36 1.72
N ASP A 228 -28.21 4.24 2.13
CA ASP A 228 -28.22 5.66 1.77
C ASP A 228 -28.00 5.86 0.27
N ALA A 229 -28.89 6.63 -0.36
CA ALA A 229 -28.88 6.82 -1.81
C ALA A 229 -27.67 7.61 -2.33
N LEU A 230 -27.19 8.62 -1.56
CA LEU A 230 -26.01 9.39 -1.95
C LEU A 230 -24.74 8.56 -1.78
N ALA A 231 -24.63 7.81 -0.68
CA ALA A 231 -23.53 6.87 -0.49
C ALA A 231 -23.48 5.82 -1.60
N ALA A 232 -24.65 5.32 -2.05
CA ALA A 232 -24.73 4.38 -3.17
C ALA A 232 -24.21 4.99 -4.49
N GLN A 233 -24.47 6.28 -4.74
CA GLN A 233 -23.91 6.99 -5.91
C GLN A 233 -22.38 7.11 -5.81
N VAL A 234 -21.86 7.48 -4.64
CA VAL A 234 -20.39 7.59 -4.41
C VAL A 234 -19.71 6.24 -4.62
N ILE A 235 -20.22 5.19 -4.00
CA ILE A 235 -19.65 3.84 -4.10
C ILE A 235 -19.78 3.30 -5.52
N GLY A 236 -20.90 3.54 -6.20
CA GLY A 236 -21.09 3.18 -7.61
C GLY A 236 -20.02 3.78 -8.51
N LEU A 237 -19.75 5.07 -8.37
CA LEU A 237 -18.67 5.75 -9.09
C LEU A 237 -17.29 5.12 -8.77
N CYS A 238 -17.02 4.81 -7.51
CA CYS A 238 -15.76 4.16 -7.13
C CYS A 238 -15.60 2.77 -7.77
N VAL A 239 -16.69 1.98 -7.84
CA VAL A 239 -16.70 0.67 -8.50
C VAL A 239 -16.34 0.81 -9.98
N GLU A 240 -16.87 1.82 -10.68
CA GLU A 240 -16.52 2.12 -12.07
C GLU A 240 -15.02 2.41 -12.21
N PHE A 241 -14.47 3.29 -11.38
CA PHE A 241 -13.04 3.62 -11.43
C PHE A 241 -12.13 2.43 -11.08
N TRP A 242 -12.47 1.67 -10.04
CA TRP A 242 -11.70 0.46 -9.68
C TRP A 242 -11.79 -0.60 -10.78
N GLY A 243 -12.96 -0.78 -11.38
CA GLY A 243 -13.16 -1.72 -12.50
C GLY A 243 -12.35 -1.32 -13.73
N MET A 244 -12.38 -0.05 -14.14
CA MET A 244 -11.55 0.45 -15.23
C MET A 244 -10.05 0.30 -14.95
N ALA A 245 -9.61 0.57 -13.72
CA ALA A 245 -8.21 0.40 -13.34
C ALA A 245 -7.79 -1.08 -13.43
N VAL A 246 -8.59 -1.99 -12.87
CA VAL A 246 -8.37 -3.44 -12.99
C VAL A 246 -8.30 -3.87 -14.44
N ALA A 247 -9.22 -3.42 -15.28
CA ALA A 247 -9.24 -3.73 -16.72
C ALA A 247 -7.97 -3.29 -17.45
N ASN A 248 -7.47 -2.09 -17.14
CA ASN A 248 -6.22 -1.58 -17.70
C ASN A 248 -5.02 -2.41 -17.24
N LEU A 249 -4.95 -2.76 -15.96
CA LEU A 249 -3.88 -3.59 -15.42
C LEU A 249 -3.89 -5.00 -16.04
N VAL A 250 -5.06 -5.59 -16.19
CA VAL A 250 -5.23 -6.88 -16.89
C VAL A 250 -4.74 -6.80 -18.34
N SER A 251 -5.14 -5.77 -19.06
CA SER A 251 -4.79 -5.61 -20.48
C SER A 251 -3.30 -5.31 -20.71
N LEU A 252 -2.64 -4.62 -19.77
CA LEU A 252 -1.22 -4.25 -19.87
C LEU A 252 -0.28 -5.36 -19.40
N PHE A 253 -0.61 -6.04 -18.29
CA PHE A 253 0.31 -6.94 -17.61
C PHE A 253 -0.09 -8.42 -17.67
N ASN A 254 -1.35 -8.71 -18.03
CA ASN A 254 -1.89 -10.07 -18.03
C ASN A 254 -1.51 -10.87 -16.76
N PRO A 255 -1.80 -10.37 -15.56
CA PRO A 255 -1.37 -11.01 -14.33
C PRO A 255 -2.20 -12.26 -14.03
N GLU A 256 -1.63 -13.21 -13.30
CA GLU A 256 -2.35 -14.36 -12.73
C GLU A 256 -3.38 -13.89 -11.69
N LYS A 257 -3.02 -12.81 -10.95
CA LYS A 257 -3.82 -12.33 -9.83
C LYS A 257 -3.69 -10.83 -9.61
N ILE A 258 -4.82 -10.18 -9.29
CA ILE A 258 -4.85 -8.83 -8.73
C ILE A 258 -5.41 -8.93 -7.31
N ILE A 259 -4.67 -8.38 -6.34
CA ILE A 259 -5.03 -8.37 -4.93
C ILE A 259 -5.40 -6.96 -4.53
N MET A 260 -6.64 -6.76 -4.11
CA MET A 260 -7.13 -5.49 -3.61
C MET A 260 -6.80 -5.36 -2.11
N GLY A 261 -6.15 -4.26 -1.74
CA GLY A 261 -5.77 -4.04 -0.35
C GLY A 261 -5.82 -2.56 0.04
N GLY A 262 -5.30 -2.25 1.23
CA GLY A 262 -5.39 -0.91 1.83
C GLY A 262 -6.66 -0.72 2.65
N GLY A 263 -6.74 0.41 3.38
CA GLY A 263 -7.80 0.64 4.36
C GLY A 263 -9.22 0.68 3.79
N VAL A 264 -9.38 1.03 2.51
CA VAL A 264 -10.67 1.04 1.81
C VAL A 264 -11.20 -0.39 1.59
N PHE A 265 -10.32 -1.37 1.36
CA PHE A 265 -10.72 -2.76 1.13
C PHE A 265 -10.85 -3.61 2.39
N GLY A 266 -10.94 -3.01 3.57
CA GLY A 266 -11.61 -3.60 4.72
C GLY A 266 -13.12 -3.65 4.49
N PRO A 267 -13.82 -2.49 4.52
CA PRO A 267 -15.26 -2.43 4.22
C PRO A 267 -15.61 -2.70 2.76
N GLY A 268 -14.68 -2.44 1.82
CA GLY A 268 -14.91 -2.58 0.37
C GLY A 268 -14.84 -4.02 -0.16
N ILE A 269 -14.50 -5.00 0.66
CA ILE A 269 -14.39 -6.42 0.23
C ILE A 269 -15.68 -6.92 -0.43
N LYS A 270 -16.83 -6.50 0.02
CA LYS A 270 -18.15 -6.84 -0.53
C LYS A 270 -18.38 -6.35 -1.98
N LEU A 271 -17.54 -5.42 -2.45
CA LEU A 271 -17.65 -4.83 -3.78
C LEU A 271 -16.84 -5.57 -4.85
N LEU A 272 -16.05 -6.60 -4.50
CA LEU A 272 -15.18 -7.30 -5.45
C LEU A 272 -15.93 -7.85 -6.66
N THR A 273 -17.12 -8.43 -6.44
CA THR A 273 -17.93 -8.95 -7.54
C THR A 273 -18.34 -7.83 -8.52
N ALA A 274 -18.82 -6.70 -7.99
CA ALA A 274 -19.22 -5.55 -8.82
C ALA A 274 -18.01 -4.94 -9.54
N ILE A 275 -16.84 -4.86 -8.89
CA ILE A 275 -15.59 -4.39 -9.51
C ILE A 275 -15.18 -5.33 -10.65
N ARG A 276 -15.27 -6.66 -10.45
CA ARG A 276 -14.97 -7.64 -11.50
C ARG A 276 -15.93 -7.54 -12.68
N GLU A 277 -17.22 -7.39 -12.40
CA GLU A 277 -18.24 -7.20 -13.45
C GLU A 277 -17.97 -5.92 -14.25
N GLU A 278 -17.63 -4.83 -13.57
CA GLU A 278 -17.26 -3.57 -14.24
C GLU A 278 -15.99 -3.76 -15.09
N ALA A 279 -14.93 -4.36 -14.52
CA ALA A 279 -13.68 -4.63 -15.23
C ALA A 279 -13.89 -5.48 -16.49
N THR A 280 -14.82 -6.44 -16.45
CA THR A 280 -15.12 -7.32 -17.58
C THR A 280 -15.67 -6.57 -18.80
N LYS A 281 -16.29 -5.40 -18.61
CA LYS A 281 -16.78 -4.57 -19.71
C LYS A 281 -15.66 -3.94 -20.54
N TRP A 282 -14.49 -3.72 -19.93
CA TRP A 282 -13.39 -2.92 -20.46
C TRP A 282 -12.15 -3.74 -20.82
N ALA A 283 -11.90 -4.83 -20.08
CA ALA A 283 -10.69 -5.62 -20.20
C ALA A 283 -10.66 -6.48 -21.46
N GLN A 284 -9.46 -6.88 -21.85
CA GLN A 284 -9.26 -7.89 -22.90
C GLN A 284 -10.00 -9.20 -22.52
N PRO A 285 -10.89 -9.72 -23.36
CA PRO A 285 -11.86 -10.74 -22.96
C PRO A 285 -11.24 -12.10 -22.59
N VAL A 286 -10.05 -12.45 -23.10
CA VAL A 286 -9.38 -13.70 -22.72
C VAL A 286 -8.70 -13.53 -21.37
N SER A 287 -7.91 -12.47 -21.20
CA SER A 287 -7.11 -12.23 -19.99
C SER A 287 -7.97 -12.07 -18.74
N ILE A 288 -9.10 -11.36 -18.83
CA ILE A 288 -9.97 -11.11 -17.66
C ILE A 288 -10.55 -12.42 -17.07
N HIS A 289 -10.77 -13.44 -17.90
CA HIS A 289 -11.26 -14.73 -17.44
C HIS A 289 -10.18 -15.65 -16.86
N GLN A 290 -8.90 -15.36 -17.17
CA GLN A 290 -7.75 -16.12 -16.66
C GLN A 290 -7.21 -15.56 -15.34
N MET A 291 -7.49 -14.29 -15.02
CA MET A 291 -7.05 -13.61 -13.83
C MET A 291 -8.01 -13.82 -12.65
N SER A 292 -7.50 -14.01 -11.44
CA SER A 292 -8.31 -13.93 -10.22
C SER A 292 -8.21 -12.54 -9.58
N LEU A 293 -9.34 -12.04 -9.07
CA LEU A 293 -9.43 -10.81 -8.29
C LEU A 293 -9.72 -11.19 -6.84
N ASP A 294 -8.78 -10.94 -5.95
CA ASP A 294 -8.84 -11.31 -4.53
C ASP A 294 -8.65 -10.08 -3.63
N VAL A 295 -8.85 -10.25 -2.33
CA VAL A 295 -8.44 -9.27 -1.33
C VAL A 295 -7.13 -9.71 -0.67
N SER A 296 -6.45 -8.74 -0.02
CA SER A 296 -5.26 -9.01 0.78
C SER A 296 -5.53 -10.10 1.83
N GLY A 297 -4.70 -11.13 1.84
CA GLY A 297 -4.71 -12.16 2.86
C GLY A 297 -4.05 -11.72 4.17
N LEU A 298 -3.23 -10.67 4.10
CA LEU A 298 -2.44 -10.16 5.22
C LEU A 298 -3.03 -8.87 5.84
N GLY A 299 -3.98 -8.24 5.16
CA GLY A 299 -4.61 -7.00 5.63
C GLY A 299 -3.59 -5.93 6.00
N GLY A 300 -3.69 -5.41 7.22
CA GLY A 300 -2.81 -4.35 7.73
C GLY A 300 -1.35 -4.77 7.98
N ASP A 301 -1.03 -6.05 7.87
CA ASP A 301 0.33 -6.57 8.11
C ASP A 301 1.11 -6.83 6.80
N ALA A 302 0.51 -6.59 5.64
CA ALA A 302 1.15 -6.82 4.34
C ALA A 302 2.52 -6.12 4.21
N GLY A 303 2.63 -4.86 4.70
CA GLY A 303 3.88 -4.10 4.67
C GLY A 303 4.99 -4.71 5.52
N VAL A 304 4.66 -5.13 6.74
CA VAL A 304 5.61 -5.78 7.66
C VAL A 304 6.08 -7.12 7.11
N TYR A 305 5.17 -7.94 6.59
CA TYR A 305 5.53 -9.20 5.93
C TYR A 305 6.40 -8.96 4.69
N GLY A 306 6.05 -7.96 3.88
CA GLY A 306 6.83 -7.61 2.71
C GLY A 306 8.23 -7.11 3.05
N ALA A 307 8.35 -6.27 4.06
CA ALA A 307 9.65 -5.84 4.58
C ALA A 307 10.47 -7.03 5.12
N GLY A 308 9.84 -7.96 5.84
CA GLY A 308 10.48 -9.20 6.29
C GLY A 308 10.98 -10.07 5.12
N PHE A 309 10.15 -10.21 4.07
CA PHE A 309 10.56 -10.96 2.88
C PHE A 309 11.68 -10.26 2.09
N LEU A 310 11.67 -8.94 2.05
CA LEU A 310 12.73 -8.13 1.48
C LEU A 310 14.07 -8.40 2.21
N ALA A 311 14.05 -8.47 3.56
CA ALA A 311 15.21 -8.87 4.37
C ALA A 311 15.69 -10.29 4.04
N LEU A 312 14.77 -11.25 3.86
CA LEU A 312 15.09 -12.63 3.50
C LEU A 312 15.75 -12.71 2.12
N LYS A 313 15.20 -12.02 1.11
CA LYS A 313 15.80 -11.95 -0.24
C LYS A 313 17.21 -11.40 -0.17
N LYS A 314 17.47 -10.34 0.60
CA LYS A 314 18.81 -9.76 0.77
C LYS A 314 19.82 -10.78 1.28
N LEU A 315 19.47 -11.58 2.29
CA LEU A 315 20.34 -12.64 2.80
C LEU A 315 20.63 -13.72 1.75
N SER A 316 19.61 -14.12 1.01
CA SER A 316 19.74 -15.13 -0.05
C SER A 316 20.70 -14.68 -1.14
N ASP A 317 20.63 -13.41 -1.53
CA ASP A 317 21.51 -12.85 -2.57
C ASP A 317 22.96 -12.72 -2.08
N LEU A 318 23.17 -12.32 -0.83
CA LEU A 318 24.51 -12.28 -0.24
C LEU A 318 25.15 -13.68 -0.12
N ASN A 319 24.35 -14.71 0.12
CA ASN A 319 24.85 -16.10 0.20
C ASN A 319 25.18 -16.68 -1.18
N LYS A 320 24.52 -16.24 -2.25
CA LYS A 320 24.85 -16.63 -3.64
C LYS A 320 26.12 -15.98 -4.17
N GLN A 321 26.54 -14.86 -3.58
CA GLN A 321 27.76 -14.12 -3.99
C GLN A 321 29.02 -14.60 -3.26
N ARG A 322 28.89 -15.47 -2.28
CA ARG A 322 29.99 -16.13 -1.54
C ARG A 322 30.27 -17.52 -2.11
#